data_0364e44936eee02b0bcbd28167682a77
#
_entry.id   0364e44936eee02b0bcbd28167682a77
#
_cell.length_a   1.000
_cell.length_b   1.000
_cell.length_c   1.000
_cell.angle_alpha   90.00
_cell.angle_beta   90.00
_cell.angle_gamma   90.00
#
_symmetry.space_group_name_H-M   'P 1'
#
loop_
_entity.id
_entity.type
_entity.pdbx_description
1 polymer ?
#
loop_
_entity_poly.entity_id
_entity_poly.type
_entity_poly.pdbx_seq_one_letter_code
_entity_poly.pdbx_strand_id
1 'polypeptide(L)'
;MKEEGFIHLCQPDSGKSCGACCGLYNYADSTRESLVDRLRNRTRIFRETVKKANDPKVFLNRIRSIESPERIYDTIHCCEYLGFLDDEEKRVGCLLHPLQNDGEDMRDLSFYGRELCAGHICPSYHFISRDEKLSLTRIVDDWYLYGLCITDIDLVKEYFRFISEGICEVPRYERFEGRLKDIALDFFSLKISWPFRSTDANRFGKYYFDGSQYMISHIDYDHLGYERSRFDKIFLSLTSSFRTPDELREGEEIIRKNIEEFISCYKTDAIL
;
A
#
# COMPACT_ATOMS: atom_id res chain seq x y z
N MET A 1 -24.91 9.92 11.44
CA MET A 1 -25.37 9.00 10.38
C MET A 1 -24.11 8.40 9.76
N LYS A 2 -23.84 7.11 9.90
CA LYS A 2 -22.88 6.43 9.02
C LYS A 2 -23.59 6.32 7.69
N GLU A 3 -23.09 7.00 6.65
CA GLU A 3 -23.58 6.77 5.29
C GLU A 3 -23.37 5.28 5.00
N GLU A 4 -24.44 4.57 4.71
CA GLU A 4 -24.38 3.19 4.23
C GLU A 4 -23.53 3.18 2.97
N GLY A 5 -22.30 2.64 3.08
CA GLY A 5 -21.37 2.51 1.96
C GLY A 5 -20.03 3.22 2.08
N PHE A 6 -19.80 4.05 3.10
CA PHE A 6 -18.48 4.65 3.30
C PHE A 6 -17.49 3.61 3.87
N ILE A 7 -16.39 3.39 3.14
CA ILE A 7 -15.29 2.51 3.55
C ILE A 7 -14.08 3.39 3.88
N HIS A 8 -13.67 3.40 5.13
CA HIS A 8 -12.51 4.18 5.56
C HIS A 8 -11.21 3.46 5.18
N LEU A 9 -10.63 3.77 4.02
CA LEU A 9 -9.46 3.04 3.49
C LEU A 9 -8.20 3.15 4.36
N CYS A 10 -8.06 4.23 5.15
CA CYS A 10 -6.90 4.35 6.06
C CYS A 10 -7.06 3.51 7.33
N GLN A 11 -8.29 3.23 7.76
CA GLN A 11 -8.64 2.46 8.97
C GLN A 11 -9.85 1.57 8.64
N PRO A 12 -9.71 0.54 7.77
CA PRO A 12 -10.85 -0.23 7.28
C PRO A 12 -11.48 -1.09 8.38
N ASP A 13 -10.67 -1.58 9.31
CA ASP A 13 -11.10 -2.41 10.43
C ASP A 13 -10.14 -2.29 11.63
N SER A 14 -10.32 -3.16 12.64
CA SER A 14 -9.48 -3.19 13.84
C SER A 14 -8.16 -3.96 13.65
N GLY A 15 -8.00 -4.70 12.56
CA GLY A 15 -6.86 -5.59 12.31
C GLY A 15 -5.78 -4.98 11.43
N LYS A 16 -6.09 -3.89 10.69
CA LYS A 16 -5.15 -3.27 9.76
C LYS A 16 -5.45 -1.80 9.49
N SER A 17 -4.51 -1.15 8.81
CA SER A 17 -4.61 0.26 8.43
C SER A 17 -3.64 0.62 7.32
N CYS A 18 -3.69 1.85 6.81
CA CYS A 18 -2.79 2.37 5.80
C CYS A 18 -2.17 3.69 6.26
N GLY A 19 -0.86 3.82 6.11
CA GLY A 19 -0.09 5.04 6.40
C GLY A 19 0.54 5.68 5.16
N ALA A 20 0.20 5.25 3.96
CA ALA A 20 0.88 5.66 2.72
C ALA A 20 0.83 7.17 2.46
N CYS A 21 -0.31 7.82 2.66
CA CYS A 21 -0.45 9.28 2.47
C CYS A 21 0.36 10.10 3.47
N CYS A 22 0.77 9.50 4.59
CA CYS A 22 1.71 10.09 5.55
C CYS A 22 3.18 9.86 5.17
N GLY A 23 3.46 9.34 3.96
CA GLY A 23 4.80 9.11 3.45
C GLY A 23 5.47 7.82 3.94
N LEU A 24 4.70 6.85 4.48
CA LEU A 24 5.26 5.64 5.09
C LEU A 24 6.21 4.86 4.18
N TYR A 25 5.89 4.76 2.89
CA TYR A 25 6.69 3.99 1.93
C TYR A 25 7.69 4.83 1.13
N ASN A 26 7.87 6.10 1.48
CA ASN A 26 8.79 7.00 0.78
C ASN A 26 10.21 7.04 1.41
N TYR A 27 10.50 6.19 2.38
CA TYR A 27 11.87 6.04 2.88
C TYR A 27 12.70 5.21 1.91
N ALA A 28 14.00 5.54 1.78
CA ALA A 28 14.94 4.78 0.96
C ALA A 28 14.99 3.31 1.38
N ASP A 29 15.01 3.05 2.69
CA ASP A 29 14.73 1.74 3.26
C ASP A 29 13.27 1.68 3.74
N SER A 30 12.41 1.16 2.88
CA SER A 30 10.99 0.92 3.15
C SER A 30 10.66 -0.56 3.37
N THR A 31 11.67 -1.37 3.75
CA THR A 31 11.43 -2.75 4.16
C THR A 31 10.50 -2.81 5.37
N ARG A 32 9.77 -3.92 5.52
CA ARG A 32 8.86 -4.10 6.65
C ARG A 32 9.57 -3.94 7.99
N GLU A 33 10.73 -4.54 8.13
CA GLU A 33 11.54 -4.54 9.33
C GLU A 33 11.95 -3.11 9.71
N SER A 34 12.48 -2.35 8.76
CA SER A 34 12.87 -0.96 8.97
C SER A 34 11.69 -0.07 9.36
N LEU A 35 10.54 -0.25 8.69
CA LEU A 35 9.34 0.52 9.02
C LEU A 35 8.76 0.14 10.39
N VAL A 36 8.78 -1.14 10.77
CA VAL A 36 8.35 -1.59 12.11
C VAL A 36 9.19 -0.93 13.19
N ASP A 37 10.52 -0.96 13.07
CA ASP A 37 11.42 -0.35 14.05
C ASP A 37 11.21 1.17 14.16
N ARG A 38 11.03 1.83 13.03
CA ARG A 38 10.72 3.26 12.96
C ARG A 38 9.42 3.60 13.68
N LEU A 39 8.34 2.90 13.36
CA LEU A 39 7.01 3.12 13.95
C LEU A 39 7.00 2.82 15.46
N ARG A 40 7.67 1.76 15.90
CA ARG A 40 7.85 1.38 17.30
C ARG A 40 8.55 2.48 18.11
N ASN A 41 9.69 2.95 17.59
CA ASN A 41 10.44 4.04 18.21
C ASN A 41 9.61 5.31 18.32
N ARG A 42 8.89 5.68 17.27
CA ARG A 42 8.01 6.86 17.28
C ARG A 42 6.91 6.75 18.31
N THR A 43 6.19 5.61 18.35
CA THR A 43 5.13 5.38 19.34
C THR A 43 5.67 5.46 20.76
N ARG A 44 6.81 4.80 21.04
CA ARG A 44 7.45 4.83 22.36
C ARG A 44 7.88 6.25 22.76
N ILE A 45 8.61 6.95 21.90
CA ILE A 45 9.09 8.29 22.18
C ILE A 45 7.93 9.29 22.32
N PHE A 46 6.87 9.14 21.51
CA PHE A 46 5.67 9.97 21.62
C PHE A 46 4.99 9.80 22.99
N ARG A 47 4.83 8.58 23.45
CA ARG A 47 4.27 8.28 24.78
C ARG A 47 5.11 8.90 25.91
N GLU A 48 6.45 8.89 25.78
CA GLU A 48 7.37 9.43 26.79
C GLU A 48 7.38 10.96 26.80
N THR A 49 7.43 11.62 25.64
CA THR A 49 7.71 13.04 25.52
C THR A 49 6.45 13.89 25.34
N VAL A 50 5.47 13.43 24.57
CA VAL A 50 4.25 14.19 24.32
C VAL A 50 3.17 13.85 25.35
N LYS A 51 2.85 12.55 25.51
CA LYS A 51 1.78 12.13 26.42
C LYS A 51 2.13 12.37 27.90
N LYS A 52 3.36 12.09 28.33
CA LYS A 52 3.75 12.22 29.74
C LYS A 52 4.32 13.59 30.08
N ALA A 53 5.13 14.18 29.19
CA ALA A 53 5.85 15.40 29.48
C ALA A 53 5.32 16.64 28.74
N ASN A 54 4.34 16.48 27.86
CA ASN A 54 3.75 17.54 27.03
C ASN A 54 4.79 18.37 26.24
N ASP A 55 5.83 17.70 25.69
CA ASP A 55 6.91 18.34 24.95
C ASP A 55 7.09 17.76 23.54
N PRO A 56 6.32 18.26 22.55
CA PRO A 56 6.44 17.81 21.16
C PRO A 56 7.78 18.22 20.51
N LYS A 57 8.48 19.23 21.02
CA LYS A 57 9.81 19.61 20.48
C LYS A 57 10.87 18.57 20.84
N VAL A 58 10.83 18.03 22.05
CA VAL A 58 11.72 16.94 22.47
C VAL A 58 11.44 15.70 21.64
N PHE A 59 10.16 15.39 21.33
CA PHE A 59 9.80 14.32 20.44
C PHE A 59 10.51 14.45 19.08
N LEU A 60 10.31 15.56 18.38
CA LEU A 60 10.89 15.79 17.05
C LEU A 60 12.43 15.72 17.06
N ASN A 61 13.07 16.32 18.06
CA ASN A 61 14.53 16.29 18.17
C ASN A 61 15.05 14.86 18.35
N ARG A 62 14.40 14.04 19.18
CA ARG A 62 14.80 12.65 19.40
C ARG A 62 14.59 11.81 18.13
N ILE A 63 13.44 11.96 17.44
CA ILE A 63 13.18 11.24 16.18
C ILE A 63 14.25 11.59 15.14
N ARG A 64 14.51 12.87 14.91
CA ARG A 64 15.52 13.33 13.95
C ARG A 64 16.96 12.90 14.27
N SER A 65 17.25 12.61 15.54
CA SER A 65 18.58 12.12 15.94
C SER A 65 18.80 10.62 15.70
N ILE A 66 17.72 9.84 15.57
CA ILE A 66 17.80 8.39 15.44
C ILE A 66 17.34 7.83 14.09
N GLU A 67 16.57 8.61 13.32
CA GLU A 67 16.04 8.16 12.04
C GLU A 67 16.87 8.72 10.87
N SER A 68 17.18 7.85 9.89
CA SER A 68 17.71 8.31 8.62
C SER A 68 16.66 9.17 7.90
N PRO A 69 17.03 10.37 7.39
CA PRO A 69 16.15 11.22 6.63
C PRO A 69 16.02 10.80 5.16
N GLU A 70 16.78 9.80 4.70
CA GLU A 70 16.84 9.41 3.29
C GLU A 70 15.47 8.96 2.77
N ARG A 71 15.10 9.52 1.62
CA ARG A 71 13.81 9.30 0.94
C ARG A 71 14.03 8.89 -0.49
N ILE A 72 13.03 8.17 -1.05
CA ILE A 72 13.01 7.87 -2.48
C ILE A 72 12.76 9.15 -3.28
N TYR A 73 11.87 10.01 -2.77
CA TYR A 73 11.51 11.27 -3.41
C TYR A 73 11.38 12.39 -2.38
N ASP A 74 12.29 13.37 -2.46
CA ASP A 74 12.47 14.41 -1.44
C ASP A 74 11.27 15.33 -1.24
N THR A 75 10.46 15.53 -2.29
CA THR A 75 9.30 16.43 -2.22
C THR A 75 8.11 15.81 -1.49
N ILE A 76 8.10 14.49 -1.26
CA ILE A 76 7.05 13.84 -0.49
C ILE A 76 7.44 13.84 0.99
N HIS A 77 6.66 14.54 1.80
CA HIS A 77 6.87 14.57 3.25
C HIS A 77 6.59 13.23 3.90
N CYS A 78 7.48 12.78 4.77
CA CYS A 78 7.31 11.61 5.64
C CYS A 78 7.01 12.09 7.05
N CYS A 79 5.76 11.95 7.49
CA CYS A 79 5.29 12.48 8.76
C CYS A 79 5.92 11.73 9.95
N GLU A 80 6.59 12.46 10.84
CA GLU A 80 7.23 11.91 12.04
C GLU A 80 6.20 11.37 13.06
N TYR A 81 4.96 11.85 13.01
CA TYR A 81 3.88 11.46 13.92
C TYR A 81 3.07 10.24 13.45
N LEU A 82 3.56 9.51 12.45
CA LEU A 82 3.01 8.22 12.10
C LEU A 82 3.63 7.15 13.02
N GLY A 83 2.80 6.36 13.69
CA GLY A 83 3.23 5.30 14.60
C GLY A 83 2.21 4.17 14.69
N PHE A 84 2.44 3.22 15.58
CA PHE A 84 1.46 2.17 15.89
C PHE A 84 0.38 2.72 16.84
N LEU A 85 -0.88 2.40 16.54
CA LEU A 85 -2.06 2.84 17.29
C LEU A 85 -2.50 1.84 18.37
N ASP A 86 -1.96 0.63 18.33
CA ASP A 86 -2.22 -0.45 19.27
C ASP A 86 -0.93 -1.14 19.70
N ASP A 87 -0.98 -1.85 20.83
CA ASP A 87 0.18 -2.55 21.39
C ASP A 87 0.52 -3.85 20.63
N GLU A 88 -0.42 -4.33 19.81
CA GLU A 88 -0.23 -5.51 18.94
C GLU A 88 0.44 -5.18 17.61
N GLU A 89 0.70 -3.88 17.35
CA GLU A 89 1.35 -3.37 16.13
C GLU A 89 0.62 -3.73 14.81
N LYS A 90 -0.70 -3.88 14.90
CA LYS A 90 -1.54 -4.22 13.75
C LYS A 90 -1.97 -3.00 12.95
N ARG A 91 -2.08 -1.84 13.59
CA ARG A 91 -2.56 -0.63 12.94
C ARG A 91 -1.55 0.50 13.03
N VAL A 92 -1.22 1.06 11.89
CA VAL A 92 -0.44 2.29 11.76
C VAL A 92 -1.36 3.51 11.62
N GLY A 93 -0.94 4.66 12.13
CA GLY A 93 -1.74 5.87 11.99
C GLY A 93 -1.16 7.06 12.71
N CYS A 94 -1.92 8.15 12.70
CA CYS A 94 -1.53 9.43 13.26
C CYS A 94 -1.58 9.40 14.80
N LEU A 95 -0.42 9.55 15.44
CA LEU A 95 -0.30 9.67 16.91
C LEU A 95 -0.95 10.95 17.45
N LEU A 96 -1.15 11.97 16.59
CA LEU A 96 -1.77 13.25 16.93
C LEU A 96 -3.30 13.25 16.78
N HIS A 97 -3.88 12.13 16.30
CA HIS A 97 -5.32 12.06 16.03
C HIS A 97 -6.14 12.14 17.33
N PRO A 98 -7.29 12.85 17.37
CA PRO A 98 -8.11 12.98 18.58
C PRO A 98 -8.48 11.64 19.24
N LEU A 99 -8.74 10.58 18.47
CA LEU A 99 -9.01 9.24 19.02
C LEU A 99 -7.82 8.63 19.78
N GLN A 100 -6.62 9.15 19.62
CA GLN A 100 -5.41 8.73 20.36
C GLN A 100 -5.10 9.67 21.53
N ASN A 101 -5.80 10.80 21.65
CA ASN A 101 -5.49 11.88 22.56
C ASN A 101 -6.73 12.35 23.36
N ASP A 102 -7.59 11.45 23.80
CA ASP A 102 -8.75 11.72 24.63
C ASP A 102 -9.68 12.83 24.08
N GLY A 103 -9.75 12.94 22.75
CA GLY A 103 -10.54 13.92 22.02
C GLY A 103 -9.77 15.19 21.62
N GLU A 104 -8.55 15.39 22.12
CA GLU A 104 -7.71 16.53 21.73
C GLU A 104 -7.13 16.32 20.34
N ASP A 105 -7.35 17.27 19.44
CA ASP A 105 -6.78 17.25 18.08
C ASP A 105 -5.45 17.98 18.04
N MET A 106 -4.36 17.21 18.05
CA MET A 106 -2.98 17.72 18.07
C MET A 106 -2.38 17.82 16.65
N ARG A 107 -3.13 17.58 15.57
CA ARG A 107 -2.60 17.50 14.20
C ARG A 107 -1.97 18.81 13.69
N ASP A 108 -2.24 19.94 14.34
CA ASP A 108 -1.53 21.22 14.05
C ASP A 108 -0.03 21.17 14.38
N LEU A 109 0.43 20.17 15.15
CA LEU A 109 1.86 19.94 15.37
C LEU A 109 2.55 19.29 14.16
N SER A 110 1.81 18.74 13.22
CA SER A 110 2.36 18.11 12.01
C SER A 110 2.66 19.14 10.92
N PHE A 111 3.50 18.76 9.96
CA PHE A 111 3.84 19.60 8.81
C PHE A 111 2.62 20.08 8.01
N TYR A 112 1.63 19.20 7.81
CA TYR A 112 0.44 19.52 7.03
C TYR A 112 -0.64 20.28 7.82
N GLY A 113 -0.61 20.21 9.16
CA GLY A 113 -1.63 20.78 10.01
C GLY A 113 -2.96 20.00 10.01
N ARG A 114 -3.82 20.36 10.95
CA ARG A 114 -5.10 19.67 11.19
C ARG A 114 -6.01 19.70 9.96
N GLU A 115 -6.13 20.84 9.31
CA GLU A 115 -7.06 21.03 8.20
C GLU A 115 -6.79 20.07 7.04
N LEU A 116 -5.54 20.00 6.56
CA LEU A 116 -5.15 19.08 5.51
C LEU A 116 -5.22 17.62 5.96
N CYS A 117 -4.73 17.31 7.16
CA CYS A 117 -4.75 15.94 7.68
C CYS A 117 -6.18 15.40 7.92
N ALA A 118 -7.14 16.26 8.29
CA ALA A 118 -8.52 15.84 8.51
C ALA A 118 -9.32 15.71 7.22
N GLY A 119 -9.02 16.56 6.23
CA GLY A 119 -9.77 16.64 4.97
C GLY A 119 -9.23 15.72 3.86
N HIS A 120 -8.05 15.10 4.05
CA HIS A 120 -7.44 14.30 2.99
C HIS A 120 -8.20 13.01 2.72
N ILE A 121 -8.62 12.83 1.48
CA ILE A 121 -9.21 11.58 0.98
C ILE A 121 -8.27 10.99 -0.06
N CYS A 122 -7.84 9.73 0.18
CA CYS A 122 -6.96 9.01 -0.72
C CYS A 122 -7.58 8.91 -2.13
N PRO A 123 -6.81 9.13 -3.22
CA PRO A 123 -7.30 8.95 -4.59
C PRO A 123 -7.94 7.57 -4.83
N SER A 124 -7.45 6.53 -4.21
CA SER A 124 -8.01 5.18 -4.28
C SER A 124 -9.49 5.13 -3.88
N TYR A 125 -9.92 6.04 -3.00
CA TYR A 125 -11.32 6.14 -2.61
C TYR A 125 -12.24 6.47 -3.79
N HIS A 126 -11.76 7.26 -4.73
CA HIS A 126 -12.54 7.69 -5.91
C HIS A 126 -12.42 6.73 -7.09
N PHE A 127 -11.26 6.10 -7.28
CA PHE A 127 -10.96 5.32 -8.48
C PHE A 127 -11.16 3.80 -8.33
N ILE A 128 -11.08 3.26 -7.12
CA ILE A 128 -11.36 1.85 -6.84
C ILE A 128 -12.85 1.72 -6.51
N SER A 129 -13.55 0.76 -7.14
CA SER A 129 -14.97 0.52 -6.90
C SER A 129 -15.24 0.06 -5.46
N ARG A 130 -16.50 0.09 -5.04
CA ARG A 130 -16.90 -0.39 -3.71
C ARG A 130 -16.51 -1.86 -3.48
N ASP A 131 -16.81 -2.71 -4.46
CA ASP A 131 -16.58 -4.15 -4.34
C ASP A 131 -15.08 -4.48 -4.35
N GLU A 132 -14.27 -3.81 -5.18
CA GLU A 132 -12.81 -3.93 -5.16
C GLU A 132 -12.21 -3.51 -3.81
N LYS A 133 -12.70 -2.42 -3.19
CA LYS A 133 -12.26 -1.98 -1.85
C LYS A 133 -12.57 -3.01 -0.78
N LEU A 134 -13.81 -3.51 -0.75
CA LEU A 134 -14.25 -4.53 0.20
C LEU A 134 -13.47 -5.82 0.01
N SER A 135 -13.30 -6.26 -1.24
CA SER A 135 -12.52 -7.44 -1.57
C SER A 135 -11.06 -7.31 -1.08
N LEU A 136 -10.39 -6.21 -1.43
CA LEU A 136 -9.00 -6.02 -1.02
C LEU A 136 -8.86 -5.93 0.52
N THR A 137 -9.80 -5.27 1.19
CA THR A 137 -9.85 -5.25 2.66
C THR A 137 -10.00 -6.65 3.24
N ARG A 138 -10.75 -7.53 2.60
CA ARG A 138 -10.94 -8.92 3.05
C ARG A 138 -9.75 -9.83 2.70
N ILE A 139 -9.11 -9.59 1.55
CA ILE A 139 -7.96 -10.38 1.07
C ILE A 139 -6.71 -10.15 1.94
N VAL A 140 -6.39 -8.90 2.23
CA VAL A 140 -5.12 -8.54 2.88
C VAL A 140 -5.35 -8.18 4.34
N ASP A 141 -4.78 -8.94 5.27
CA ASP A 141 -4.93 -8.75 6.71
C ASP A 141 -3.76 -8.00 7.37
N ASP A 142 -2.72 -7.69 6.62
CA ASP A 142 -1.49 -7.07 7.09
C ASP A 142 -1.41 -5.60 6.67
N TRP A 143 -1.08 -4.70 7.61
CA TRP A 143 -1.01 -3.25 7.34
C TRP A 143 0.02 -2.87 6.28
N TYR A 144 1.17 -3.58 6.25
CA TYR A 144 2.26 -3.25 5.33
C TYR A 144 1.86 -3.57 3.89
N LEU A 145 1.41 -4.79 3.64
CA LEU A 145 0.94 -5.21 2.32
C LEU A 145 -0.34 -4.47 1.92
N TYR A 146 -1.28 -4.30 2.87
CA TYR A 146 -2.52 -3.58 2.61
C TYR A 146 -2.26 -2.16 2.10
N GLY A 147 -1.39 -1.41 2.77
CA GLY A 147 -1.06 -0.05 2.36
C GLY A 147 -0.40 0.04 0.98
N LEU A 148 0.51 -0.90 0.66
CA LEU A 148 1.14 -1.00 -0.66
C LEU A 148 0.12 -1.30 -1.78
N CYS A 149 -0.87 -2.15 -1.49
CA CYS A 149 -1.88 -2.56 -2.47
C CYS A 149 -3.01 -1.54 -2.62
N ILE A 150 -3.60 -1.06 -1.51
CA ILE A 150 -4.75 -0.15 -1.58
C ILE A 150 -4.43 1.18 -2.26
N THR A 151 -3.18 1.60 -2.26
CA THR A 151 -2.73 2.83 -2.92
C THR A 151 -2.29 2.62 -4.37
N ASP A 152 -2.16 1.39 -4.83
CA ASP A 152 -1.83 1.06 -6.22
C ASP A 152 -3.11 0.75 -7.01
N ILE A 153 -3.74 1.83 -7.50
CA ILE A 153 -5.01 1.77 -8.22
C ILE A 153 -4.90 0.88 -9.46
N ASP A 154 -3.80 0.98 -10.21
CA ASP A 154 -3.63 0.19 -11.44
C ASP A 154 -3.52 -1.30 -11.13
N LEU A 155 -2.75 -1.70 -10.10
CA LEU A 155 -2.64 -3.10 -9.70
C LEU A 155 -4.00 -3.70 -9.33
N VAL A 156 -4.75 -2.98 -8.48
CA VAL A 156 -6.07 -3.45 -8.03
C VAL A 156 -7.02 -3.58 -9.21
N LYS A 157 -7.14 -2.52 -10.02
CA LYS A 157 -8.08 -2.53 -11.15
C LYS A 157 -7.75 -3.56 -12.21
N GLU A 158 -6.46 -3.74 -12.54
CA GLU A 158 -6.06 -4.74 -13.54
C GLU A 158 -6.30 -6.16 -13.03
N TYR A 159 -6.03 -6.47 -11.75
CA TYR A 159 -6.36 -7.77 -11.19
C TYR A 159 -7.85 -8.06 -11.28
N PHE A 160 -8.69 -7.15 -10.77
CA PHE A 160 -10.14 -7.33 -10.81
C PHE A 160 -10.69 -7.34 -12.23
N ARG A 161 -10.11 -6.61 -13.18
CA ARG A 161 -10.48 -6.67 -14.59
C ARG A 161 -10.25 -8.06 -15.16
N PHE A 162 -9.05 -8.63 -14.99
CA PHE A 162 -8.71 -9.94 -15.53
C PHE A 162 -9.56 -11.07 -14.94
N ILE A 163 -9.77 -11.09 -13.63
CA ILE A 163 -10.63 -12.12 -13.03
C ILE A 163 -12.07 -11.93 -13.46
N SER A 164 -12.60 -10.71 -13.56
CA SER A 164 -13.97 -10.43 -14.00
C SER A 164 -14.19 -10.85 -15.44
N GLU A 165 -13.24 -10.57 -16.34
CA GLU A 165 -13.28 -11.07 -17.73
C GLU A 165 -13.35 -12.59 -17.78
N GLY A 166 -12.56 -13.29 -16.97
CA GLY A 166 -12.48 -14.73 -16.94
C GLY A 166 -13.71 -15.42 -16.33
N ILE A 167 -14.34 -14.83 -15.32
CA ILE A 167 -15.58 -15.37 -14.71
C ILE A 167 -16.84 -14.83 -15.37
N CYS A 168 -16.73 -13.81 -16.25
CA CYS A 168 -17.83 -13.12 -16.94
C CYS A 168 -18.80 -12.39 -15.98
N GLU A 169 -18.33 -12.00 -14.81
CA GLU A 169 -19.07 -11.19 -13.83
C GLU A 169 -18.12 -10.41 -12.90
N VAL A 170 -18.63 -9.47 -12.11
CA VAL A 170 -17.85 -8.83 -11.05
C VAL A 170 -17.76 -9.78 -9.86
N PRO A 171 -16.54 -10.13 -9.38
CA PRO A 171 -16.40 -11.03 -8.23
C PRO A 171 -17.08 -10.43 -7.00
N ARG A 172 -17.90 -11.21 -6.31
CA ARG A 172 -18.57 -10.79 -5.08
C ARG A 172 -17.56 -10.80 -3.93
N TYR A 173 -17.45 -9.68 -3.21
CA TYR A 173 -16.45 -9.54 -2.13
C TYR A 173 -16.65 -10.55 -1.00
N GLU A 174 -17.88 -11.03 -0.76
CA GLU A 174 -18.20 -12.05 0.25
C GLU A 174 -17.52 -13.39 -0.02
N ARG A 175 -17.21 -13.68 -1.30
CA ARG A 175 -16.57 -14.94 -1.71
C ARG A 175 -15.05 -14.99 -1.48
N PHE A 176 -14.43 -13.85 -1.16
CA PHE A 176 -13.00 -13.84 -0.83
C PHE A 176 -12.73 -14.39 0.58
N GLU A 177 -12.88 -15.71 0.69
CA GLU A 177 -12.57 -16.48 1.89
C GLU A 177 -11.95 -17.84 1.49
N GLY A 178 -11.32 -18.54 2.46
CA GLY A 178 -10.65 -19.80 2.20
C GLY A 178 -9.69 -19.72 1.03
N ARG A 179 -9.75 -20.70 0.13
CA ARG A 179 -8.83 -20.82 -1.01
C ARG A 179 -8.89 -19.61 -1.96
N LEU A 180 -10.04 -19.04 -2.21
CA LEU A 180 -10.15 -17.86 -3.08
C LEU A 180 -9.41 -16.65 -2.49
N LYS A 181 -9.49 -16.47 -1.16
CA LYS A 181 -8.72 -15.45 -0.46
C LYS A 181 -7.23 -15.72 -0.60
N ASP A 182 -6.80 -16.96 -0.39
CA ASP A 182 -5.38 -17.32 -0.44
C ASP A 182 -4.78 -17.08 -1.83
N ILE A 183 -5.46 -17.50 -2.91
CA ILE A 183 -5.01 -17.27 -4.29
C ILE A 183 -4.91 -15.75 -4.58
N ALA A 184 -5.91 -14.98 -4.17
CA ALA A 184 -5.87 -13.53 -4.35
C ALA A 184 -4.76 -12.87 -3.51
N LEU A 185 -4.53 -13.34 -2.28
CA LEU A 185 -3.46 -12.87 -1.42
C LEU A 185 -2.07 -13.15 -2.03
N ASP A 186 -1.89 -14.33 -2.65
CA ASP A 186 -0.65 -14.67 -3.36
C ASP A 186 -0.37 -13.67 -4.49
N PHE A 187 -1.40 -13.27 -5.26
CA PHE A 187 -1.23 -12.23 -6.28
C PHE A 187 -0.78 -10.89 -5.67
N PHE A 188 -1.49 -10.39 -4.66
CA PHE A 188 -1.14 -9.12 -4.05
C PHE A 188 0.21 -9.17 -3.32
N SER A 189 0.63 -10.34 -2.83
CA SER A 189 1.93 -10.56 -2.20
C SER A 189 3.10 -10.38 -3.18
N LEU A 190 2.86 -10.40 -4.50
CA LEU A 190 3.86 -10.03 -5.51
C LEU A 190 4.36 -8.59 -5.33
N LYS A 191 3.60 -7.71 -4.66
CA LYS A 191 4.11 -6.37 -4.26
C LYS A 191 5.36 -6.43 -3.39
N ILE A 192 5.63 -7.55 -2.77
CA ILE A 192 6.79 -7.76 -1.89
C ILE A 192 7.76 -8.78 -2.51
N SER A 193 7.24 -9.85 -3.10
CA SER A 193 7.99 -11.02 -3.53
C SER A 193 8.28 -11.09 -5.04
N TRP A 194 8.02 -10.00 -5.81
CA TRP A 194 8.19 -10.01 -7.26
C TRP A 194 9.64 -10.28 -7.68
N PRO A 195 9.93 -11.37 -8.42
CA PRO A 195 11.30 -11.78 -8.74
C PRO A 195 12.02 -10.84 -9.73
N PHE A 196 11.26 -10.13 -10.57
CA PHE A 196 11.80 -9.23 -11.59
C PHE A 196 11.71 -7.77 -11.17
N ARG A 197 11.75 -7.48 -9.86
CA ARG A 197 11.72 -6.11 -9.36
C ARG A 197 13.01 -5.38 -9.72
N SER A 198 12.88 -4.13 -10.23
CA SER A 198 14.00 -3.22 -10.40
C SER A 198 14.71 -2.95 -9.07
N THR A 199 16.02 -2.88 -9.14
CA THR A 199 16.89 -2.49 -8.00
C THR A 199 17.19 -1.00 -7.98
N ASP A 200 16.63 -0.21 -8.91
CA ASP A 200 16.85 1.23 -8.99
C ASP A 200 16.27 1.92 -7.75
N ALA A 201 17.11 2.65 -7.02
CA ALA A 201 16.73 3.29 -5.77
C ALA A 201 15.69 4.42 -5.94
N ASN A 202 15.58 4.97 -7.15
CA ASN A 202 14.66 6.05 -7.50
C ASN A 202 13.34 5.57 -8.12
N ARG A 203 13.03 4.26 -8.01
CA ARG A 203 11.77 3.68 -8.51
C ARG A 203 10.83 3.31 -7.38
N PHE A 204 9.57 3.69 -7.55
CA PHE A 204 8.47 3.26 -6.67
C PHE A 204 7.23 2.92 -7.52
N GLY A 205 6.90 1.64 -7.61
CA GLY A 205 5.84 1.15 -8.48
C GLY A 205 6.10 1.58 -9.93
N LYS A 206 5.10 2.20 -10.55
CA LYS A 206 5.20 2.73 -11.92
C LYS A 206 5.96 4.06 -12.04
N TYR A 207 6.34 4.67 -10.93
CA TYR A 207 7.00 5.98 -10.93
C TYR A 207 8.52 5.84 -10.89
N TYR A 208 9.17 6.68 -11.68
CA TYR A 208 10.60 6.89 -11.71
C TYR A 208 10.88 8.35 -11.35
N PHE A 209 11.81 8.59 -10.41
CA PHE A 209 12.13 9.92 -9.90
C PHE A 209 13.50 10.35 -10.42
N ASP A 210 13.55 11.55 -11.04
CA ASP A 210 14.77 12.19 -11.47
C ASP A 210 14.83 13.62 -10.90
N GLY A 211 15.64 13.81 -9.86
CA GLY A 211 15.69 15.06 -9.12
C GLY A 211 14.32 15.45 -8.55
N SER A 212 13.80 16.61 -8.99
CA SER A 212 12.49 17.12 -8.57
C SER A 212 11.32 16.68 -9.46
N GLN A 213 11.59 15.90 -10.50
CA GLN A 213 10.59 15.45 -11.45
C GLN A 213 10.26 13.98 -11.25
N TYR A 214 9.05 13.59 -11.60
CA TYR A 214 8.67 12.19 -11.70
C TYR A 214 8.14 11.86 -13.09
N MET A 215 8.44 10.66 -13.54
CA MET A 215 7.97 10.12 -14.81
C MET A 215 7.32 8.76 -14.57
N ILE A 216 6.49 8.35 -15.51
CA ILE A 216 5.98 6.97 -15.53
C ILE A 216 7.04 6.11 -16.20
N SER A 217 7.45 5.05 -15.51
CA SER A 217 8.35 4.05 -16.07
C SER A 217 7.68 3.30 -17.24
N HIS A 218 8.48 2.76 -18.11
CA HIS A 218 8.02 1.90 -19.19
C HIS A 218 8.92 0.66 -19.28
N ILE A 219 8.38 -0.41 -19.88
CA ILE A 219 9.14 -1.59 -20.24
C ILE A 219 9.53 -1.43 -21.70
N ASP A 220 10.81 -1.59 -22.01
CA ASP A 220 11.33 -1.49 -23.37
C ASP A 220 11.08 -2.81 -24.12
N TYR A 221 9.86 -2.98 -24.60
CA TYR A 221 9.45 -4.17 -25.36
C TYR A 221 10.19 -4.31 -26.70
N ASP A 222 10.56 -3.19 -27.32
CA ASP A 222 11.29 -3.20 -28.57
C ASP A 222 12.71 -3.79 -28.39
N HIS A 223 13.39 -3.38 -27.32
CA HIS A 223 14.69 -3.94 -26.95
C HIS A 223 14.60 -5.43 -26.61
N LEU A 224 13.50 -5.87 -25.98
CA LEU A 224 13.25 -7.27 -25.68
C LEU A 224 12.82 -8.09 -26.92
N GLY A 225 12.56 -7.45 -28.07
CA GLY A 225 12.02 -8.12 -29.25
C GLY A 225 10.67 -8.77 -29.00
N TYR A 226 9.83 -8.15 -28.18
CA TYR A 226 8.56 -8.69 -27.72
C TYR A 226 7.42 -7.70 -27.92
N GLU A 227 6.21 -8.16 -28.17
CA GLU A 227 5.03 -7.31 -28.19
C GLU A 227 4.66 -6.86 -26.77
N ARG A 228 4.00 -5.70 -26.68
CA ARG A 228 3.55 -5.18 -25.38
C ARG A 228 2.66 -6.18 -24.67
N SER A 229 3.05 -6.57 -23.47
CA SER A 229 2.30 -7.51 -22.64
C SER A 229 0.91 -6.99 -22.28
N ARG A 230 -0.08 -7.87 -22.26
CA ARG A 230 -1.40 -7.58 -21.70
C ARG A 230 -1.34 -7.25 -20.18
N PHE A 231 -0.28 -7.65 -19.50
CA PHE A 231 -0.03 -7.41 -18.08
C PHE A 231 0.86 -6.20 -17.81
N ASP A 232 1.14 -5.37 -18.83
CA ASP A 232 2.06 -4.23 -18.74
C ASP A 232 1.80 -3.35 -17.50
N LYS A 233 0.55 -2.97 -17.21
CA LYS A 233 0.23 -2.16 -16.04
C LYS A 233 0.51 -2.89 -14.70
N ILE A 234 0.30 -4.19 -14.65
CA ILE A 234 0.65 -5.01 -13.48
C ILE A 234 2.17 -5.01 -13.30
N PHE A 235 2.92 -5.22 -14.37
CA PHE A 235 4.38 -5.17 -14.33
C PHE A 235 4.91 -3.82 -13.85
N LEU A 236 4.34 -2.72 -14.35
CA LEU A 236 4.71 -1.38 -13.88
C LEU A 236 4.41 -1.18 -12.40
N SER A 237 3.25 -1.63 -11.93
CA SER A 237 2.86 -1.60 -10.52
C SER A 237 3.79 -2.44 -9.63
N LEU A 238 4.28 -3.57 -10.15
CA LEU A 238 5.25 -4.44 -9.46
C LEU A 238 6.71 -3.92 -9.55
N THR A 239 6.91 -2.75 -10.18
CA THR A 239 8.25 -2.16 -10.38
C THR A 239 9.16 -3.05 -11.24
N SER A 240 8.61 -3.72 -12.24
CA SER A 240 9.34 -4.70 -13.03
C SER A 240 10.46 -4.10 -13.88
N SER A 241 11.55 -4.87 -14.02
CA SER A 241 12.63 -4.64 -14.97
C SER A 241 13.03 -6.00 -15.55
N PHE A 242 12.83 -6.18 -16.85
CA PHE A 242 13.17 -7.42 -17.56
C PHE A 242 14.42 -7.20 -18.41
N ARG A 243 15.36 -8.12 -18.34
CA ARG A 243 16.61 -8.08 -19.08
C ARG A 243 16.57 -8.96 -20.35
N THR A 244 15.69 -9.94 -20.35
CA THR A 244 15.54 -10.90 -21.44
C THR A 244 14.06 -11.18 -21.74
N PRO A 245 13.75 -11.65 -22.98
CA PRO A 245 12.41 -12.10 -23.32
C PRO A 245 11.92 -13.28 -22.45
N ASP A 246 12.85 -14.10 -21.95
CA ASP A 246 12.52 -15.24 -21.09
C ASP A 246 12.04 -14.77 -19.70
N GLU A 247 12.71 -13.77 -19.11
CA GLU A 247 12.25 -13.15 -17.84
C GLU A 247 10.84 -12.55 -18.00
N LEU A 248 10.56 -11.90 -19.13
CA LEU A 248 9.23 -11.36 -19.42
C LEU A 248 8.17 -12.46 -19.51
N ARG A 249 8.47 -13.55 -20.26
CA ARG A 249 7.56 -14.72 -20.37
C ARG A 249 7.31 -15.40 -19.03
N GLU A 250 8.34 -15.55 -18.20
CA GLU A 250 8.19 -16.09 -16.87
C GLU A 250 7.33 -15.18 -15.99
N GLY A 251 7.51 -13.87 -16.08
CA GLY A 251 6.66 -12.89 -15.40
C GLY A 251 5.20 -12.98 -15.83
N GLU A 252 4.93 -13.11 -17.14
CA GLU A 252 3.58 -13.32 -17.67
C GLU A 252 2.96 -14.62 -17.14
N GLU A 253 3.75 -15.68 -17.07
CA GLU A 253 3.31 -16.98 -16.61
C GLU A 253 2.92 -16.98 -15.13
N ILE A 254 3.69 -16.30 -14.27
CA ILE A 254 3.37 -16.14 -12.84
C ILE A 254 1.99 -15.49 -12.68
N ILE A 255 1.76 -14.36 -13.37
CA ILE A 255 0.50 -13.63 -13.27
C ILE A 255 -0.64 -14.43 -13.87
N ARG A 256 -0.45 -15.01 -15.04
CA ARG A 256 -1.46 -15.80 -15.75
C ARG A 256 -1.93 -16.99 -14.92
N LYS A 257 -0.99 -17.77 -14.35
CA LYS A 257 -1.33 -18.93 -13.49
C LYS A 257 -2.18 -18.53 -12.30
N ASN A 258 -1.83 -17.47 -11.60
CA ASN A 258 -2.63 -17.02 -10.46
C ASN A 258 -4.06 -16.64 -10.88
N ILE A 259 -4.20 -15.87 -11.95
CA ILE A 259 -5.52 -15.45 -12.47
C ILE A 259 -6.36 -16.67 -12.92
N GLU A 260 -5.76 -17.61 -13.66
CA GLU A 260 -6.43 -18.82 -14.12
C GLU A 260 -6.85 -19.72 -12.95
N GLU A 261 -6.00 -19.85 -11.93
CA GLU A 261 -6.32 -20.61 -10.72
C GLU A 261 -7.49 -19.96 -9.97
N PHE A 262 -7.49 -18.62 -9.82
CA PHE A 262 -8.61 -17.91 -9.21
C PHE A 262 -9.90 -18.15 -9.97
N ILE A 263 -9.90 -17.99 -11.30
CA ILE A 263 -11.07 -18.18 -12.16
C ILE A 263 -11.62 -19.61 -12.04
N SER A 264 -10.72 -20.60 -12.07
CA SER A 264 -11.09 -22.02 -11.93
C SER A 264 -11.74 -22.30 -10.58
N CYS A 265 -11.12 -21.84 -9.50
CA CYS A 265 -11.64 -22.00 -8.14
C CYS A 265 -12.99 -21.30 -7.97
N TYR A 266 -13.12 -20.06 -8.44
CA TYR A 266 -14.36 -19.28 -8.35
C TYR A 266 -15.53 -19.94 -9.06
N LYS A 267 -15.31 -20.54 -10.24
CA LYS A 267 -16.34 -21.26 -11.00
C LYS A 267 -16.74 -22.58 -10.35
N THR A 268 -15.78 -23.29 -9.75
CA THR A 268 -16.05 -24.56 -9.09
C THR A 268 -16.90 -24.37 -7.82
N ASP A 269 -16.57 -23.35 -7.00
CA ASP A 269 -17.33 -23.05 -5.78
C ASP A 269 -18.73 -22.49 -6.05
N ALA A 270 -19.03 -22.04 -7.27
CA ALA A 270 -20.37 -21.59 -7.67
C ALA A 270 -21.33 -22.73 -7.99
N ILE A 271 -20.82 -23.96 -8.10
CA ILE A 271 -21.60 -25.16 -8.45
C ILE A 271 -22.02 -25.95 -7.21
N LEU A 272 -21.42 -25.68 -6.07
CA LEU A 272 -21.73 -26.28 -4.76
C LEU A 272 -22.67 -25.39 -3.95
#